data_cff520d4abcd27249b7cc01c3260e66a
#
_entry.id   cff520d4abcd27249b7cc01c3260e66a
#
_cell.length_a   1.000
_cell.length_b   1.000
_cell.length_c   1.000
_cell.angle_alpha   90.00
_cell.angle_beta   90.00
_cell.angle_gamma   90.00
#
_symmetry.space_group_name_H-M   'P 1'
#
loop_
_entity.id
_entity.type
_entity.pdbx_description
1 polymer ?
#
loop_
_entity_poly.entity_id
_entity_poly.type
_entity_poly.pdbx_seq_one_letter_code
_entity_poly.pdbx_strand_id
1 'polypeptide(L)'
;MIRTLFGRKPKANLEPGDAQFMNDVQESLLSQTTPGSKLVLYLIAAVLVIGVVWAYYARVEEITLGEAKIISLSREQVIQSLEGGILLDMNVREGAIVEKGDVLLRIDPTRAESSYREVLSKVIGLKASITRLRSEAYSQPLEFDDQVKQDKDVVAQETRAYQSRKRALNDSISALERSFQLSSREVRLAEPLAAKGLMSEVELLRIRRSANDIKSQIVERTNKFQADANSELSKLELELSQISENLIGRADIRDRTTITAPVRGTVKNVRVSTIGGVIQPGEHILEIVPLEEQLLVEGKIRPSDVAFLRPGLAATVKITAYDYAIYGGLKGRVEHISPDTLKDDQKAASGRPDDTYYRVLVLTDSSELTAGGKSLPIIPGMVASVEIRTGEKTILNYLLKPVLKAREAFRER
;
A
#
# COMPACT_ATOMS: atom_id res chain seq x y z
N MET A 1 38.58 -55.82 12.39
CA MET A 1 39.07 -56.44 13.64
C MET A 1 37.89 -56.85 14.51
N ILE A 2 37.05 -57.78 14.03
CA ILE A 2 35.97 -58.44 14.76
C ILE A 2 35.90 -59.90 14.31
N ARG A 3 36.89 -60.66 14.78
CA ARG A 3 36.96 -62.13 14.70
C ARG A 3 37.18 -62.56 16.13
N THR A 4 36.22 -63.23 16.76
CA THR A 4 36.25 -64.03 17.98
C THR A 4 35.11 -63.72 18.90
N LEU A 5 33.88 -64.15 18.53
CA LEU A 5 32.77 -64.31 19.49
C LEU A 5 31.80 -65.42 19.05
N PHE A 6 32.32 -66.53 18.53
CA PHE A 6 31.56 -67.78 18.43
C PHE A 6 32.37 -68.86 19.14
N GLY A 7 32.21 -68.89 20.49
CA GLY A 7 32.68 -69.99 21.31
C GLY A 7 32.00 -71.29 20.85
N ARG A 8 32.78 -72.23 20.37
CA ARG A 8 32.34 -73.61 20.20
C ARG A 8 31.88 -74.19 21.51
N LYS A 9 30.52 -74.45 21.60
CA LYS A 9 30.01 -75.26 22.68
C LYS A 9 30.61 -76.67 22.61
N PRO A 10 31.05 -77.21 23.75
CA PRO A 10 31.57 -78.55 23.79
C PRO A 10 30.47 -79.54 23.38
N LYS A 11 30.80 -80.44 22.42
CA LYS A 11 30.02 -81.63 22.13
C LYS A 11 30.10 -82.49 23.38
N ALA A 12 28.98 -82.69 24.06
CA ALA A 12 28.89 -83.77 25.04
C ALA A 12 29.02 -85.07 24.32
N ASN A 13 30.19 -85.76 24.51
CA ASN A 13 30.36 -87.15 24.10
C ASN A 13 29.49 -87.97 25.05
N LEU A 14 28.35 -88.35 24.60
CA LEU A 14 27.51 -89.36 25.24
C LEU A 14 28.06 -90.71 24.76
N GLU A 15 28.46 -91.56 25.68
CA GLU A 15 28.80 -92.97 25.42
C GLU A 15 27.57 -93.78 24.95
N PRO A 16 27.73 -94.78 24.07
CA PRO A 16 26.59 -95.59 23.57
C PRO A 16 26.01 -96.47 24.70
N GLY A 17 25.15 -95.96 25.53
CA GLY A 17 24.46 -96.58 26.67
C GLY A 17 23.70 -95.59 27.51
N ASP A 18 24.05 -94.41 27.48
CA ASP A 18 23.39 -93.32 28.31
C ASP A 18 21.97 -92.93 27.84
N ALA A 19 21.65 -93.35 26.62
CA ALA A 19 20.29 -93.06 26.08
C ALA A 19 19.14 -93.84 26.75
N GLN A 20 19.42 -94.99 27.44
CA GLN A 20 18.37 -95.77 28.10
C GLN A 20 17.87 -95.20 29.42
N PHE A 21 18.48 -94.19 29.95
CA PHE A 21 18.10 -93.57 31.21
C PHE A 21 17.51 -92.17 31.13
N MET A 22 17.39 -91.64 29.88
CA MET A 22 16.78 -90.31 29.70
C MET A 22 15.28 -90.41 29.47
N ASN A 23 14.51 -89.59 30.21
CA ASN A 23 13.05 -89.51 30.01
C ASN A 23 12.80 -88.97 28.56
N ASP A 24 11.82 -89.53 27.85
CA ASP A 24 11.37 -89.22 26.48
C ASP A 24 11.22 -87.72 26.22
N VAL A 25 10.93 -86.90 27.24
CA VAL A 25 10.82 -85.46 27.16
C VAL A 25 12.18 -84.76 27.03
N GLN A 26 13.26 -85.35 27.63
CA GLN A 26 14.64 -84.75 27.48
C GLN A 26 15.27 -85.14 26.16
N GLU A 27 15.00 -86.30 25.60
CA GLU A 27 15.45 -86.74 24.29
C GLU A 27 14.78 -85.94 23.16
N SER A 28 13.48 -85.61 23.30
CA SER A 28 12.74 -84.77 22.37
C SER A 28 13.22 -83.29 22.39
N LEU A 29 13.67 -82.79 23.56
CA LEU A 29 14.21 -81.43 23.68
C LEU A 29 15.64 -81.30 23.11
N LEU A 30 16.43 -82.41 23.10
CA LEU A 30 17.79 -82.38 22.55
C LEU A 30 17.82 -82.74 21.06
N SER A 31 16.85 -83.46 20.54
CA SER A 31 16.73 -83.86 19.14
C SER A 31 16.12 -82.81 18.22
N GLN A 32 15.45 -81.82 18.73
CA GLN A 32 14.80 -80.76 17.96
C GLN A 32 15.76 -79.56 17.66
N THR A 33 16.84 -79.80 16.99
CA THR A 33 17.52 -78.77 16.20
C THR A 33 16.99 -78.84 14.76
N THR A 34 15.76 -78.38 14.57
CA THR A 34 15.21 -78.24 13.23
C THR A 34 16.02 -77.15 12.49
N PRO A 35 16.66 -77.43 11.35
CA PRO A 35 17.45 -76.45 10.60
C PRO A 35 16.59 -75.27 10.14
N GLY A 36 15.25 -75.40 10.11
CA GLY A 36 14.28 -74.38 9.81
C GLY A 36 14.19 -73.25 10.86
N SER A 37 14.43 -73.60 12.16
CA SER A 37 14.30 -72.60 13.25
C SER A 37 15.33 -71.46 13.15
N LYS A 38 16.55 -71.75 12.67
CA LYS A 38 17.58 -70.72 12.44
C LYS A 38 17.26 -69.85 11.24
N LEU A 39 16.66 -70.42 10.20
CA LEU A 39 16.24 -69.68 9.02
C LEU A 39 15.08 -68.71 9.37
N VAL A 40 14.12 -69.16 10.13
CA VAL A 40 13.02 -68.31 10.64
C VAL A 40 13.58 -67.19 11.51
N LEU A 41 14.54 -67.49 12.43
CA LEU A 41 15.18 -66.49 13.25
C LEU A 41 15.92 -65.44 12.43
N TYR A 42 16.68 -65.85 11.40
CA TYR A 42 17.38 -64.92 10.49
C TYR A 42 16.41 -64.11 9.63
N LEU A 43 15.27 -64.68 9.22
CA LEU A 43 14.23 -64.00 8.48
C LEU A 43 13.56 -62.93 9.34
N ILE A 44 13.20 -63.28 10.59
CA ILE A 44 12.67 -62.30 11.55
C ILE A 44 13.69 -61.20 11.81
N ALA A 45 14.96 -61.53 12.04
CA ALA A 45 16.01 -60.52 12.25
C ALA A 45 16.18 -59.63 11.03
N ALA A 46 16.15 -60.22 9.81
CA ALA A 46 16.25 -59.43 8.57
C ALA A 46 15.05 -58.46 8.41
N VAL A 47 13.84 -58.94 8.66
CA VAL A 47 12.61 -58.07 8.64
C VAL A 47 12.72 -56.94 9.65
N LEU A 48 13.21 -57.23 10.86
CA LEU A 48 13.38 -56.25 11.92
C LEU A 48 14.46 -55.20 11.52
N VAL A 49 15.56 -55.61 10.97
CA VAL A 49 16.62 -54.71 10.47
C VAL A 49 16.09 -53.84 9.32
N ILE A 50 15.37 -54.44 8.37
CA ILE A 50 14.77 -53.70 7.24
C ILE A 50 13.75 -52.71 7.80
N GLY A 51 12.93 -53.11 8.77
CA GLY A 51 11.94 -52.23 9.46
C GLY A 51 12.59 -51.03 10.16
N VAL A 52 13.72 -51.26 10.86
CA VAL A 52 14.47 -50.18 11.54
C VAL A 52 15.12 -49.24 10.49
N VAL A 53 15.71 -49.80 9.42
CA VAL A 53 16.28 -48.99 8.34
C VAL A 53 15.18 -48.15 7.66
N TRP A 54 14.04 -48.77 7.38
CA TRP A 54 12.89 -48.05 6.83
C TRP A 54 12.41 -46.96 7.78
N ALA A 55 12.25 -47.25 9.08
CA ALA A 55 11.84 -46.26 10.09
C ALA A 55 12.82 -45.10 10.27
N TYR A 56 14.10 -45.31 9.93
CA TYR A 56 15.14 -44.28 9.92
C TYR A 56 14.97 -43.32 8.74
N TYR A 57 14.61 -43.83 7.55
CA TYR A 57 14.43 -43.00 6.34
C TYR A 57 13.04 -42.46 6.19
N ALA A 58 12.00 -43.12 6.73
CA ALA A 58 10.63 -42.67 6.64
C ALA A 58 10.40 -41.43 7.55
N ARG A 59 9.98 -40.33 6.94
CA ARG A 59 9.72 -39.05 7.59
C ARG A 59 8.24 -38.85 7.78
N VAL A 60 7.86 -38.33 8.92
CA VAL A 60 6.49 -37.92 9.27
C VAL A 60 6.51 -36.43 9.59
N GLU A 61 5.55 -35.70 9.04
CA GLU A 61 5.39 -34.29 9.31
C GLU A 61 4.98 -34.06 10.78
N GLU A 62 5.64 -33.12 11.43
CA GLU A 62 5.25 -32.66 12.76
C GLU A 62 4.37 -31.43 12.60
N ILE A 63 3.15 -31.51 13.13
CA ILE A 63 2.16 -30.44 13.05
C ILE A 63 1.84 -29.91 14.44
N THR A 64 1.70 -28.60 14.54
CA THR A 64 1.17 -27.92 15.71
C THR A 64 -0.27 -27.53 15.44
N LEU A 65 -1.17 -27.90 16.35
CA LEU A 65 -2.61 -27.63 16.28
C LEU A 65 -2.97 -26.43 17.14
N GLY A 66 -3.83 -25.56 16.63
CA GLY A 66 -4.41 -24.44 17.38
C GLY A 66 -5.87 -24.21 17.06
N GLU A 67 -6.64 -23.80 18.08
CA GLU A 67 -7.97 -23.23 17.86
C GLU A 67 -7.79 -21.90 17.12
N ALA A 68 -8.63 -21.61 16.13
CA ALA A 68 -8.48 -20.41 15.33
C ALA A 68 -9.83 -19.77 15.01
N LYS A 69 -9.77 -18.48 14.72
CA LYS A 69 -10.90 -17.68 14.25
C LYS A 69 -10.49 -16.90 13.02
N ILE A 70 -11.35 -16.86 12.04
CA ILE A 70 -11.14 -16.07 10.83
C ILE A 70 -11.44 -14.62 11.17
N ILE A 71 -10.48 -13.75 10.87
CA ILE A 71 -10.62 -12.31 11.01
C ILE A 71 -10.38 -11.66 9.65
N SER A 72 -10.91 -10.46 9.44
CA SER A 72 -10.59 -9.67 8.24
C SER A 72 -9.15 -9.17 8.34
N LEU A 73 -8.42 -9.20 7.23
CA LEU A 73 -7.08 -8.63 7.13
C LEU A 73 -7.12 -7.11 7.36
N SER A 74 -8.09 -6.46 6.76
CA SER A 74 -8.32 -5.01 6.89
C SER A 74 -9.42 -4.72 7.91
N ARG A 75 -9.23 -3.62 8.62
CA ARG A 75 -10.25 -3.10 9.54
C ARG A 75 -11.42 -2.51 8.76
N GLU A 76 -12.59 -2.49 9.37
CA GLU A 76 -13.76 -1.77 8.86
C GLU A 76 -13.37 -0.32 8.53
N GLN A 77 -13.74 0.12 7.34
CA GLN A 77 -13.46 1.48 6.89
C GLN A 77 -14.64 2.37 7.24
N VAL A 78 -14.42 3.29 8.15
CA VAL A 78 -15.44 4.27 8.54
C VAL A 78 -15.41 5.43 7.56
N ILE A 79 -16.53 5.66 6.88
CA ILE A 79 -16.69 6.76 5.93
C ILE A 79 -17.30 7.96 6.67
N GLN A 80 -16.55 9.05 6.60
CA GLN A 80 -16.90 10.33 7.26
C GLN A 80 -16.82 11.47 6.26
N SER A 81 -17.60 12.54 6.50
CA SER A 81 -17.45 13.79 5.76
C SER A 81 -16.62 14.78 6.57
N LEU A 82 -15.55 15.31 5.99
CA LEU A 82 -14.74 16.34 6.64
C LEU A 82 -15.46 17.68 6.69
N GLU A 83 -16.15 18.04 5.60
CA GLU A 83 -16.76 19.36 5.41
C GLU A 83 -18.23 19.43 5.93
N GLY A 84 -18.91 18.28 5.96
CA GLY A 84 -20.35 18.21 6.19
C GLY A 84 -21.16 18.85 5.06
N GLY A 85 -22.45 19.03 5.29
CA GLY A 85 -23.36 19.67 4.35
C GLY A 85 -24.70 18.95 4.24
N ILE A 86 -25.48 19.27 3.21
CA ILE A 86 -26.80 18.68 2.99
C ILE A 86 -26.64 17.44 2.10
N LEU A 87 -27.17 16.29 2.51
CA LEU A 87 -27.17 15.07 1.69
C LEU A 87 -28.09 15.29 0.47
N LEU A 88 -27.49 15.30 -0.72
CA LEU A 88 -28.21 15.47 -1.96
C LEU A 88 -28.74 14.15 -2.50
N ASP A 89 -27.90 13.11 -2.49
CA ASP A 89 -28.21 11.80 -3.06
C ASP A 89 -27.40 10.71 -2.34
N MET A 90 -27.99 9.51 -2.25
CA MET A 90 -27.34 8.32 -1.69
C MET A 90 -27.55 7.13 -2.61
N ASN A 91 -26.46 6.60 -3.14
CA ASN A 91 -26.49 5.55 -4.16
C ASN A 91 -26.37 4.13 -3.59
N VAL A 92 -26.12 4.01 -2.29
CA VAL A 92 -25.88 2.73 -1.62
C VAL A 92 -26.88 2.49 -0.49
N ARG A 93 -27.09 1.21 -0.18
CA ARG A 93 -27.92 0.73 0.92
C ARG A 93 -27.12 -0.22 1.79
N GLU A 94 -27.56 -0.42 3.00
CA GLU A 94 -26.97 -1.43 3.88
C GLU A 94 -27.02 -2.83 3.23
N GLY A 95 -25.89 -3.54 3.27
CA GLY A 95 -25.72 -4.83 2.59
C GLY A 95 -25.31 -4.76 1.12
N ALA A 96 -25.25 -3.58 0.51
CA ALA A 96 -24.77 -3.44 -0.87
C ALA A 96 -23.27 -3.71 -0.98
N ILE A 97 -22.86 -4.36 -2.07
CA ILE A 97 -21.44 -4.53 -2.42
C ILE A 97 -21.05 -3.37 -3.30
N VAL A 98 -19.93 -2.74 -2.97
CA VAL A 98 -19.36 -1.59 -3.69
C VAL A 98 -17.93 -1.90 -4.14
N GLU A 99 -17.56 -1.40 -5.30
CA GLU A 99 -16.20 -1.45 -5.82
C GLU A 99 -15.42 -0.20 -5.41
N LYS A 100 -14.10 -0.29 -5.40
CA LYS A 100 -13.25 0.87 -5.13
C LYS A 100 -13.50 1.98 -6.16
N GLY A 101 -13.85 3.18 -5.68
CA GLY A 101 -14.15 4.35 -6.50
C GLY A 101 -15.65 4.55 -6.80
N ASP A 102 -16.51 3.60 -6.43
CA ASP A 102 -17.96 3.78 -6.57
C ASP A 102 -18.46 4.96 -5.73
N VAL A 103 -19.35 5.75 -6.30
CA VAL A 103 -19.96 6.89 -5.61
C VAL A 103 -20.97 6.39 -4.59
N LEU A 104 -20.67 6.60 -3.32
CA LEU A 104 -21.52 6.20 -2.20
C LEU A 104 -22.67 7.19 -1.99
N LEU A 105 -22.30 8.46 -1.91
CA LEU A 105 -23.25 9.55 -1.72
C LEU A 105 -22.71 10.87 -2.27
N ARG A 106 -23.60 11.86 -2.41
CA ARG A 106 -23.26 13.21 -2.81
C ARG A 106 -23.83 14.20 -1.80
N ILE A 107 -22.98 15.11 -1.38
CA ILE A 107 -23.33 16.29 -0.58
C ILE A 107 -23.59 17.42 -1.56
N ASP A 108 -24.50 18.34 -1.23
CA ASP A 108 -24.82 19.51 -2.07
C ASP A 108 -23.54 20.31 -2.38
N PRO A 109 -23.11 20.34 -3.65
CA PRO A 109 -21.86 20.98 -4.04
C PRO A 109 -22.01 22.50 -4.23
N THR A 110 -23.21 23.07 -4.15
CA THR A 110 -23.51 24.44 -4.58
C THR A 110 -22.56 25.45 -3.96
N ARG A 111 -22.33 25.37 -2.66
CA ARG A 111 -21.44 26.28 -1.93
C ARG A 111 -19.97 26.07 -2.31
N ALA A 112 -19.52 24.81 -2.38
CA ALA A 112 -18.15 24.46 -2.75
C ALA A 112 -17.84 24.84 -4.20
N GLU A 113 -18.76 24.54 -5.12
CA GLU A 113 -18.65 24.88 -6.54
C GLU A 113 -18.62 26.39 -6.78
N SER A 114 -19.47 27.15 -6.08
CA SER A 114 -19.49 28.63 -6.18
C SER A 114 -18.18 29.23 -5.70
N SER A 115 -17.65 28.75 -4.58
CA SER A 115 -16.36 29.19 -4.04
C SER A 115 -15.19 28.82 -4.95
N TYR A 116 -15.22 27.63 -5.53
CA TYR A 116 -14.22 27.19 -6.52
C TYR A 116 -14.24 28.09 -7.76
N ARG A 117 -15.44 28.36 -8.35
CA ARG A 117 -15.58 29.20 -9.54
C ARG A 117 -15.16 30.65 -9.28
N GLU A 118 -15.43 31.20 -8.10
CA GLU A 118 -14.98 32.54 -7.73
C GLU A 118 -13.45 32.66 -7.82
N VAL A 119 -12.72 31.70 -7.18
CA VAL A 119 -11.26 31.71 -7.18
C VAL A 119 -10.71 31.40 -8.57
N LEU A 120 -11.32 30.49 -9.32
CA LEU A 120 -10.95 30.16 -10.69
C LEU A 120 -11.03 31.39 -11.61
N SER A 121 -12.11 32.17 -11.51
CA SER A 121 -12.25 33.41 -12.31
C SER A 121 -11.15 34.42 -11.98
N LYS A 122 -10.75 34.57 -10.72
CA LYS A 122 -9.60 35.39 -10.31
C LYS A 122 -8.30 34.90 -10.92
N VAL A 123 -8.05 33.57 -10.90
CA VAL A 123 -6.86 32.98 -11.51
C VAL A 123 -6.81 33.23 -13.02
N ILE A 124 -7.94 33.08 -13.71
CA ILE A 124 -8.04 33.34 -15.16
C ILE A 124 -7.73 34.81 -15.46
N GLY A 125 -8.33 35.74 -14.68
CA GLY A 125 -8.06 37.17 -14.83
C GLY A 125 -6.59 37.54 -14.60
N LEU A 126 -5.97 37.01 -13.54
CA LEU A 126 -4.55 37.22 -13.27
C LEU A 126 -3.64 36.66 -14.37
N LYS A 127 -3.90 35.42 -14.84
CA LYS A 127 -3.17 34.81 -15.96
C LYS A 127 -3.25 35.66 -17.22
N ALA A 128 -4.41 36.22 -17.53
CA ALA A 128 -4.61 37.09 -18.67
C ALA A 128 -3.81 38.39 -18.53
N SER A 129 -3.88 39.04 -17.37
CA SER A 129 -3.11 40.28 -17.10
C SER A 129 -1.59 40.03 -17.12
N ILE A 130 -1.14 38.90 -16.53
CA ILE A 130 0.28 38.47 -16.58
C ILE A 130 0.74 38.27 -18.03
N THR A 131 -0.07 37.65 -18.87
CA THR A 131 0.24 37.44 -20.29
C THR A 131 0.41 38.76 -21.03
N ARG A 132 -0.49 39.72 -20.78
CA ARG A 132 -0.37 41.09 -21.33
C ARG A 132 0.90 41.75 -20.86
N LEU A 133 1.16 41.80 -19.56
CA LEU A 133 2.31 42.46 -18.98
C LEU A 133 3.63 41.84 -19.45
N ARG A 134 3.67 40.52 -19.61
CA ARG A 134 4.83 39.78 -20.15
C ARG A 134 5.10 40.20 -21.61
N SER A 135 4.04 40.35 -22.42
CA SER A 135 4.15 40.85 -23.78
C SER A 135 4.63 42.29 -23.83
N GLU A 136 4.23 43.16 -22.90
CA GLU A 136 4.67 44.54 -22.76
C GLU A 136 6.14 44.63 -22.28
N ALA A 137 6.50 43.86 -21.25
CA ALA A 137 7.87 43.93 -20.68
C ALA A 137 8.92 43.35 -21.60
N TYR A 138 8.63 42.26 -22.31
CA TYR A 138 9.62 41.57 -23.17
C TYR A 138 9.40 41.78 -24.66
N SER A 139 8.44 42.64 -25.05
CA SER A 139 8.11 42.90 -26.46
C SER A 139 7.77 41.64 -27.26
N GLN A 140 7.11 40.65 -26.62
CA GLN A 140 6.68 39.41 -27.23
C GLN A 140 5.27 39.55 -27.84
N PRO A 141 4.87 38.67 -28.76
CA PRO A 141 3.46 38.64 -29.23
C PRO A 141 2.53 38.30 -28.06
N LEU A 142 1.32 38.86 -28.12
CA LEU A 142 0.27 38.59 -27.12
C LEU A 142 -0.43 37.27 -27.45
N GLU A 143 -0.08 36.23 -26.71
CA GLU A 143 -0.66 34.87 -26.87
C GLU A 143 -1.19 34.39 -25.54
N PHE A 144 -2.51 34.21 -25.43
CA PHE A 144 -3.16 33.72 -24.23
C PHE A 144 -3.14 32.19 -24.16
N ASP A 145 -3.04 31.66 -22.94
CA ASP A 145 -3.19 30.24 -22.65
C ASP A 145 -4.61 29.72 -22.97
N ASP A 146 -4.75 28.45 -23.29
CA ASP A 146 -6.02 27.86 -23.71
C ASP A 146 -7.11 27.96 -22.63
N GLN A 147 -6.74 27.95 -21.35
CA GLN A 147 -7.67 28.22 -20.25
C GLN A 147 -8.23 29.63 -20.30
N VAL A 148 -7.39 30.62 -20.57
CA VAL A 148 -7.78 32.03 -20.68
C VAL A 148 -8.62 32.28 -21.95
N LYS A 149 -8.30 31.60 -23.06
CA LYS A 149 -9.06 31.72 -24.33
C LYS A 149 -10.52 31.31 -24.21
N GLN A 150 -10.87 30.48 -23.23
CA GLN A 150 -12.26 30.10 -22.99
C GLN A 150 -13.13 31.29 -22.51
N ASP A 151 -12.52 32.24 -21.77
CA ASP A 151 -13.20 33.46 -21.33
C ASP A 151 -12.95 34.60 -22.31
N LYS A 152 -13.85 34.72 -23.29
CA LYS A 152 -13.77 35.70 -24.37
C LYS A 152 -13.79 37.14 -23.87
N ASP A 153 -14.48 37.40 -22.76
CA ASP A 153 -14.61 38.76 -22.24
C ASP A 153 -13.30 39.24 -21.62
N VAL A 154 -12.64 38.39 -20.85
CA VAL A 154 -11.32 38.65 -20.28
C VAL A 154 -10.28 38.84 -21.38
N VAL A 155 -10.24 37.97 -22.40
CA VAL A 155 -9.36 38.08 -23.55
C VAL A 155 -9.58 39.40 -24.27
N ALA A 156 -10.81 39.78 -24.54
CA ALA A 156 -11.14 41.03 -25.22
C ALA A 156 -10.75 42.26 -24.41
N GLN A 157 -10.93 42.22 -23.08
CA GLN A 157 -10.56 43.29 -22.17
C GLN A 157 -9.03 43.50 -22.16
N GLU A 158 -8.25 42.44 -21.95
CA GLU A 158 -6.79 42.54 -21.87
C GLU A 158 -6.17 42.85 -23.22
N THR A 159 -6.75 42.36 -24.32
CA THR A 159 -6.32 42.75 -25.67
C THR A 159 -6.50 44.24 -25.92
N ARG A 160 -7.66 44.79 -25.52
CA ARG A 160 -7.91 46.24 -25.63
C ARG A 160 -6.94 47.06 -24.76
N ALA A 161 -6.69 46.62 -23.53
CA ALA A 161 -5.75 47.26 -22.63
C ALA A 161 -4.32 47.27 -23.25
N TYR A 162 -3.86 46.11 -23.75
CA TYR A 162 -2.58 45.99 -24.45
C TYR A 162 -2.47 46.97 -25.64
N GLN A 163 -3.50 46.96 -26.51
CA GLN A 163 -3.48 47.84 -27.70
C GLN A 163 -3.47 49.32 -27.31
N SER A 164 -4.25 49.72 -26.30
CA SER A 164 -4.29 51.12 -25.83
C SER A 164 -2.94 51.57 -25.26
N ARG A 165 -2.31 50.78 -24.40
CA ARG A 165 -1.02 51.08 -23.79
C ARG A 165 0.09 51.12 -24.86
N LYS A 166 0.09 50.18 -25.81
CA LYS A 166 1.04 50.13 -26.90
C LYS A 166 0.89 51.31 -27.86
N ARG A 167 -0.34 51.74 -28.16
CA ARG A 167 -0.59 52.97 -28.97
C ARG A 167 -0.04 54.21 -28.25
N ALA A 168 -0.33 54.39 -26.98
CA ALA A 168 0.15 55.53 -26.21
C ALA A 168 1.68 55.59 -26.16
N LEU A 169 2.36 54.44 -26.04
CA LEU A 169 3.83 54.38 -26.15
C LEU A 169 4.31 54.77 -27.53
N ASN A 170 3.74 54.17 -28.56
CA ASN A 170 4.15 54.45 -29.98
C ASN A 170 3.92 55.91 -30.36
N ASP A 171 2.81 56.51 -29.95
CA ASP A 171 2.51 57.93 -30.21
C ASP A 171 3.54 58.84 -29.53
N SER A 172 3.89 58.53 -28.26
CA SER A 172 4.94 59.26 -27.55
C SER A 172 6.31 59.13 -28.22
N ILE A 173 6.71 57.90 -28.59
CA ILE A 173 7.98 57.65 -29.27
C ILE A 173 8.00 58.36 -30.63
N SER A 174 6.91 58.26 -31.43
CA SER A 174 6.82 58.92 -32.75
C SER A 174 6.91 60.44 -32.64
N ALA A 175 6.39 61.04 -31.57
CA ALA A 175 6.56 62.50 -31.35
C ALA A 175 8.03 62.86 -31.04
N LEU A 176 8.70 62.09 -30.21
CA LEU A 176 10.10 62.24 -29.87
C LEU A 176 11.03 61.99 -31.12
N GLU A 177 10.71 61.01 -31.94
CA GLU A 177 11.41 60.68 -33.15
C GLU A 177 11.33 61.82 -34.15
N ARG A 178 10.15 62.46 -34.32
CA ARG A 178 10.00 63.67 -35.17
C ARG A 178 10.87 64.78 -34.62
N SER A 179 10.91 65.05 -33.35
CA SER A 179 11.78 66.05 -32.72
C SER A 179 13.25 65.73 -32.92
N PHE A 180 13.64 64.45 -32.76
CA PHE A 180 15.00 63.99 -33.01
C PHE A 180 15.42 64.18 -34.47
N GLN A 181 14.54 63.89 -35.43
CA GLN A 181 14.82 64.11 -36.86
C GLN A 181 15.05 65.59 -37.17
N LEU A 182 14.25 66.49 -36.57
CA LEU A 182 14.44 67.94 -36.74
C LEU A 182 15.80 68.40 -36.17
N SER A 183 16.08 68.05 -34.91
CA SER A 183 17.33 68.39 -34.24
C SER A 183 18.55 67.75 -34.94
N SER A 184 18.46 66.52 -35.45
CA SER A 184 19.50 65.90 -36.27
C SER A 184 19.72 66.59 -37.59
N ARG A 185 18.66 67.19 -38.16
CA ARG A 185 18.79 68.02 -39.37
C ARG A 185 19.50 69.33 -39.08
N GLU A 186 19.23 69.96 -37.92
CA GLU A 186 19.95 71.12 -37.46
C GLU A 186 21.47 70.86 -37.32
N VAL A 187 21.82 69.73 -36.66
CA VAL A 187 23.21 69.26 -36.53
C VAL A 187 23.88 69.17 -37.91
N ARG A 188 23.23 68.48 -38.88
CA ARG A 188 23.78 68.29 -40.23
C ARG A 188 23.98 69.61 -41.01
N LEU A 189 23.16 70.63 -40.74
CA LEU A 189 23.28 71.96 -41.33
C LEU A 189 24.38 72.79 -40.63
N ALA A 190 24.54 72.63 -39.32
CA ALA A 190 25.51 73.36 -38.51
C ALA A 190 26.94 72.84 -38.67
N GLU A 191 27.17 71.56 -38.85
CA GLU A 191 28.49 70.94 -39.00
C GLU A 191 29.34 71.56 -40.11
N PRO A 192 28.85 71.72 -41.33
CA PRO A 192 29.67 72.39 -42.41
C PRO A 192 29.89 73.86 -42.18
N LEU A 193 29.03 74.57 -41.44
CA LEU A 193 29.22 75.98 -41.08
C LEU A 193 30.31 76.11 -40.00
N ALA A 194 30.34 75.29 -39.00
CA ALA A 194 31.41 75.28 -38.02
C ALA A 194 32.75 74.90 -38.63
N ALA A 195 32.78 73.89 -39.54
CA ALA A 195 34.00 73.50 -40.26
C ALA A 195 34.59 74.65 -41.14
N LYS A 196 33.76 75.57 -41.58
CA LYS A 196 34.16 76.78 -42.31
C LYS A 196 34.49 78.00 -41.41
N GLY A 197 34.42 77.86 -40.08
CA GLY A 197 34.62 78.93 -39.12
C GLY A 197 33.46 79.93 -39.03
N LEU A 198 32.33 79.65 -39.65
CA LEU A 198 31.13 80.50 -39.69
C LEU A 198 30.18 80.35 -38.50
N MET A 199 30.44 79.35 -37.63
CA MET A 199 29.73 79.09 -36.41
C MET A 199 30.71 78.69 -35.31
N SER A 200 30.42 79.06 -34.07
CA SER A 200 31.22 78.65 -32.89
C SER A 200 31.09 77.15 -32.63
N GLU A 201 32.22 76.49 -32.31
CA GLU A 201 32.20 75.06 -31.87
C GLU A 201 31.32 74.82 -30.64
N VAL A 202 31.28 75.81 -29.75
CA VAL A 202 30.40 75.73 -28.55
C VAL A 202 28.92 75.66 -28.95
N GLU A 203 28.51 76.41 -29.95
CA GLU A 203 27.13 76.37 -30.45
C GLU A 203 26.79 75.04 -31.15
N LEU A 204 27.74 74.51 -31.95
CA LEU A 204 27.61 73.21 -32.56
C LEU A 204 27.47 72.10 -31.48
N LEU A 205 28.31 72.18 -30.44
CA LEU A 205 28.19 71.22 -29.28
C LEU A 205 26.85 71.31 -28.57
N ARG A 206 26.27 72.52 -28.43
CA ARG A 206 24.97 72.75 -27.86
C ARG A 206 23.84 72.05 -28.66
N ILE A 207 23.87 72.23 -30.00
CA ILE A 207 22.90 71.61 -30.90
C ILE A 207 23.02 70.04 -30.86
N ARG A 208 24.27 69.53 -30.92
CA ARG A 208 24.51 68.06 -30.76
C ARG A 208 24.04 67.53 -29.46
N ARG A 209 24.25 68.25 -28.37
CA ARG A 209 23.74 67.84 -27.03
C ARG A 209 22.24 67.76 -27.04
N SER A 210 21.52 68.76 -27.59
CA SER A 210 20.06 68.74 -27.71
C SER A 210 19.52 67.49 -28.47
N ALA A 211 20.18 67.16 -29.61
CA ALA A 211 19.83 65.98 -30.37
C ALA A 211 20.04 64.67 -29.56
N ASN A 212 21.18 64.58 -28.86
CA ASN A 212 21.48 63.43 -28.02
C ASN A 212 20.48 63.28 -26.78
N ASP A 213 20.09 64.44 -26.20
CA ASP A 213 19.11 64.44 -25.09
C ASP A 213 17.75 63.89 -25.55
N ILE A 214 17.29 64.29 -26.78
CA ILE A 214 16.03 63.70 -27.32
C ILE A 214 16.17 62.21 -27.61
N LYS A 215 17.33 61.75 -28.14
CA LYS A 215 17.59 60.33 -28.36
C LYS A 215 17.59 59.58 -27.05
N SER A 216 18.18 60.11 -25.99
CA SER A 216 18.16 59.53 -24.66
C SER A 216 16.74 59.43 -24.10
N GLN A 217 15.87 60.45 -24.33
CA GLN A 217 14.46 60.43 -23.92
C GLN A 217 13.65 59.29 -24.61
N ILE A 218 13.94 58.99 -25.89
CA ILE A 218 13.32 57.86 -26.59
C ILE A 218 13.65 56.54 -25.88
N VAL A 219 14.94 56.32 -25.61
CA VAL A 219 15.40 55.11 -24.89
C VAL A 219 14.81 55.05 -23.48
N GLU A 220 14.86 56.12 -22.75
CA GLU A 220 14.30 56.22 -21.39
C GLU A 220 12.81 55.91 -21.38
N ARG A 221 12.02 56.46 -22.36
CA ARG A 221 10.59 56.21 -22.44
C ARG A 221 10.27 54.72 -22.66
N THR A 222 11.04 54.06 -23.53
CA THR A 222 10.88 52.61 -23.79
C THR A 222 11.26 51.80 -22.58
N ASN A 223 12.43 52.09 -21.99
CA ASN A 223 12.91 51.37 -20.80
C ASN A 223 11.96 51.54 -19.62
N LYS A 224 11.43 52.76 -19.42
CA LYS A 224 10.44 53.02 -18.34
C LYS A 224 9.17 52.21 -18.54
N PHE A 225 8.62 52.14 -19.76
CA PHE A 225 7.45 51.35 -20.07
C PHE A 225 7.66 49.85 -19.76
N GLN A 226 8.82 49.30 -20.17
CA GLN A 226 9.19 47.90 -19.88
C GLN A 226 9.43 47.67 -18.39
N ALA A 227 10.09 48.59 -17.70
CA ALA A 227 10.34 48.49 -16.26
C ALA A 227 9.04 48.52 -15.43
N ASP A 228 8.11 49.44 -15.78
CA ASP A 228 6.80 49.55 -15.14
C ASP A 228 6.01 48.25 -15.36
N ALA A 229 5.98 47.72 -16.60
CA ALA A 229 5.32 46.46 -16.93
C ALA A 229 5.94 45.27 -16.16
N ASN A 230 7.27 45.20 -16.06
CA ASN A 230 7.97 44.14 -15.35
C ASN A 230 7.74 44.19 -13.82
N SER A 231 7.71 45.39 -13.25
CA SER A 231 7.39 45.59 -11.84
C SER A 231 5.95 45.11 -11.49
N GLU A 232 4.98 45.43 -12.34
CA GLU A 232 3.61 45.01 -12.19
C GLU A 232 3.48 43.48 -12.42
N LEU A 233 4.18 42.93 -13.43
CA LEU A 233 4.24 41.51 -13.71
C LEU A 233 4.70 40.70 -12.49
N SER A 234 5.83 41.12 -11.89
CA SER A 234 6.35 40.41 -10.70
C SER A 234 5.37 40.38 -9.52
N LYS A 235 4.62 41.46 -9.34
CA LYS A 235 3.57 41.50 -8.29
C LYS A 235 2.43 40.54 -8.58
N LEU A 236 1.93 40.53 -9.84
CA LEU A 236 0.83 39.66 -10.21
C LEU A 236 1.25 38.18 -10.27
N GLU A 237 2.49 37.87 -10.60
CA GLU A 237 3.02 36.49 -10.54
C GLU A 237 3.07 35.97 -9.11
N LEU A 238 3.45 36.81 -8.14
CA LEU A 238 3.39 36.45 -6.72
C LEU A 238 1.94 36.23 -6.25
N GLU A 239 1.05 37.14 -6.63
CA GLU A 239 -0.38 37.02 -6.31
C GLU A 239 -1.02 35.78 -6.94
N LEU A 240 -0.69 35.47 -8.21
CA LEU A 240 -1.13 34.27 -8.89
C LEU A 240 -0.68 33.01 -8.14
N SER A 241 0.58 32.97 -7.69
CA SER A 241 1.12 31.85 -6.91
C SER A 241 0.28 31.62 -5.64
N GLN A 242 -0.06 32.64 -4.89
CA GLN A 242 -0.87 32.56 -3.68
C GLN A 242 -2.31 32.10 -3.96
N ILE A 243 -2.92 32.66 -5.00
CA ILE A 243 -4.32 32.35 -5.35
C ILE A 243 -4.41 30.95 -5.98
N SER A 244 -3.38 30.49 -6.72
CA SER A 244 -3.39 29.14 -7.28
C SER A 244 -3.36 28.06 -6.21
N GLU A 245 -2.65 28.24 -5.10
CA GLU A 245 -2.71 27.35 -3.94
C GLU A 245 -4.09 27.32 -3.30
N ASN A 246 -4.73 28.51 -3.19
CA ASN A 246 -6.11 28.56 -2.70
C ASN A 246 -7.09 27.83 -3.63
N LEU A 247 -6.88 27.93 -4.96
CA LEU A 247 -7.70 27.23 -5.95
C LEU A 247 -7.63 25.71 -5.76
N ILE A 248 -6.41 25.16 -5.51
CA ILE A 248 -6.23 23.74 -5.22
C ILE A 248 -7.03 23.33 -3.99
N GLY A 249 -6.96 24.10 -2.91
CA GLY A 249 -7.74 23.83 -1.71
C GLY A 249 -9.25 23.87 -1.94
N ARG A 250 -9.74 24.83 -2.78
CA ARG A 250 -11.18 24.88 -3.13
C ARG A 250 -11.60 23.74 -4.04
N ALA A 251 -10.73 23.29 -4.95
CA ALA A 251 -10.96 22.12 -5.77
C ALA A 251 -11.13 20.86 -4.93
N ASP A 252 -10.24 20.65 -3.95
CA ASP A 252 -10.29 19.53 -3.03
C ASP A 252 -11.59 19.51 -2.18
N ILE A 253 -12.01 20.67 -1.66
CA ILE A 253 -13.30 20.79 -0.96
C ILE A 253 -14.47 20.44 -1.87
N ARG A 254 -14.46 20.89 -3.13
CA ARG A 254 -15.49 20.56 -4.12
C ARG A 254 -15.51 19.06 -4.41
N ASP A 255 -14.36 18.45 -4.63
CA ASP A 255 -14.26 17.04 -5.00
C ASP A 255 -14.71 16.14 -3.83
N ARG A 256 -14.47 16.55 -2.58
CA ARG A 256 -14.97 15.86 -1.37
C ARG A 256 -16.47 15.94 -1.16
N THR A 257 -17.20 16.75 -1.92
CA THR A 257 -18.66 16.69 -1.90
C THR A 257 -19.21 15.40 -2.50
N THR A 258 -18.41 14.70 -3.29
CA THR A 258 -18.69 13.36 -3.81
C THR A 258 -17.86 12.35 -3.02
N ILE A 259 -18.53 11.57 -2.17
CA ILE A 259 -17.86 10.57 -1.34
C ILE A 259 -17.87 9.23 -2.07
N THR A 260 -16.68 8.65 -2.26
CA THR A 260 -16.47 7.38 -2.98
C THR A 260 -15.93 6.29 -2.05
N ALA A 261 -16.13 5.02 -2.44
CA ALA A 261 -15.62 3.88 -1.72
C ALA A 261 -14.08 3.79 -1.83
N PRO A 262 -13.34 3.78 -0.71
CA PRO A 262 -11.89 3.67 -0.72
C PRO A 262 -11.41 2.25 -1.07
N VAL A 263 -12.23 1.23 -0.80
CA VAL A 263 -11.95 -0.19 -1.00
C VAL A 263 -13.21 -0.91 -1.50
N ARG A 264 -13.01 -2.07 -2.12
CA ARG A 264 -14.11 -3.00 -2.42
C ARG A 264 -14.62 -3.60 -1.12
N GLY A 265 -15.93 -3.58 -0.90
CA GLY A 265 -16.49 -4.11 0.35
C GLY A 265 -18.01 -4.11 0.40
N THR A 266 -18.53 -4.57 1.53
CA THR A 266 -19.96 -4.54 1.82
C THR A 266 -20.28 -3.36 2.73
N VAL A 267 -21.27 -2.57 2.37
CA VAL A 267 -21.76 -1.44 3.16
C VAL A 267 -22.48 -1.96 4.41
N LYS A 268 -22.08 -1.43 5.55
CA LYS A 268 -22.65 -1.75 6.87
C LYS A 268 -22.96 -0.45 7.61
N ASN A 269 -23.94 -0.49 8.48
CA ASN A 269 -24.23 0.54 9.47
C ASN A 269 -24.39 1.96 8.86
N VAL A 270 -25.38 2.12 7.97
CA VAL A 270 -25.72 3.43 7.37
C VAL A 270 -26.44 4.28 8.40
N ARG A 271 -25.78 5.32 8.92
CA ARG A 271 -26.32 6.20 9.96
C ARG A 271 -27.13 7.37 9.40
N VAL A 272 -26.72 7.89 8.26
CA VAL A 272 -27.39 9.02 7.62
C VAL A 272 -27.95 8.54 6.28
N SER A 273 -29.28 8.46 6.18
CA SER A 273 -29.97 7.97 4.98
C SER A 273 -31.05 8.93 4.46
N THR A 274 -31.33 10.03 5.20
CA THR A 274 -32.39 10.97 4.84
C THR A 274 -31.88 11.99 3.84
N ILE A 275 -32.40 11.96 2.61
CA ILE A 275 -32.13 12.98 1.59
C ILE A 275 -32.60 14.34 2.10
N GLY A 276 -31.79 15.39 1.95
CA GLY A 276 -32.01 16.70 2.55
C GLY A 276 -31.58 16.83 4.02
N GLY A 277 -31.12 15.71 4.64
CA GLY A 277 -30.54 15.72 5.97
C GLY A 277 -29.21 16.46 6.03
N VAL A 278 -28.91 17.06 7.19
CA VAL A 278 -27.63 17.76 7.41
C VAL A 278 -26.62 16.81 8.02
N ILE A 279 -25.49 16.65 7.36
CA ILE A 279 -24.32 15.91 7.84
C ILE A 279 -23.38 16.90 8.52
N GLN A 280 -22.96 16.59 9.75
CA GLN A 280 -22.01 17.44 10.48
C GLN A 280 -20.55 17.13 10.02
N PRO A 281 -19.64 18.12 10.09
CA PRO A 281 -18.22 17.87 9.90
C PRO A 281 -17.69 16.78 10.84
N GLY A 282 -17.01 15.76 10.30
CA GLY A 282 -16.51 14.60 11.05
C GLY A 282 -17.56 13.55 11.40
N GLU A 283 -18.79 13.68 10.96
CA GLU A 283 -19.86 12.71 11.24
C GLU A 283 -19.65 11.40 10.50
N HIS A 284 -19.87 10.29 11.21
CA HIS A 284 -19.84 8.94 10.64
C HIS A 284 -21.10 8.69 9.81
N ILE A 285 -20.93 8.45 8.52
CA ILE A 285 -22.05 8.28 7.58
C ILE A 285 -22.38 6.80 7.41
N LEU A 286 -21.39 6.00 7.09
CA LEU A 286 -21.52 4.55 6.92
C LEU A 286 -20.15 3.85 7.13
N GLU A 287 -20.19 2.53 7.23
CA GLU A 287 -19.00 1.69 7.36
C GLU A 287 -18.91 0.73 6.17
N ILE A 288 -17.70 0.45 5.70
CA ILE A 288 -17.45 -0.54 4.67
C ILE A 288 -16.60 -1.65 5.25
N VAL A 289 -17.12 -2.88 5.18
CA VAL A 289 -16.36 -4.09 5.50
C VAL A 289 -15.67 -4.56 4.23
N PRO A 290 -14.34 -4.50 4.15
CA PRO A 290 -13.62 -4.91 2.95
C PRO A 290 -13.88 -6.36 2.58
N LEU A 291 -14.09 -6.63 1.30
CA LEU A 291 -14.13 -7.97 0.72
C LEU A 291 -12.74 -8.26 0.14
N GLU A 292 -11.97 -9.04 0.86
CA GLU A 292 -10.59 -9.33 0.51
C GLU A 292 -10.46 -10.70 -0.16
N GLU A 293 -9.47 -10.81 -1.05
CA GLU A 293 -9.10 -12.09 -1.68
C GLU A 293 -8.38 -13.04 -0.73
N GLN A 294 -7.81 -12.50 0.36
CA GLN A 294 -7.09 -13.25 1.39
C GLN A 294 -7.72 -13.02 2.75
N LEU A 295 -7.70 -14.04 3.57
CA LEU A 295 -8.21 -13.98 4.95
C LEU A 295 -7.06 -14.10 5.93
N LEU A 296 -7.19 -13.40 7.05
CA LEU A 296 -6.29 -13.55 8.17
C LEU A 296 -6.94 -14.48 9.21
N VAL A 297 -6.19 -15.47 9.66
CA VAL A 297 -6.65 -16.44 10.64
C VAL A 297 -5.86 -16.26 11.92
N GLU A 298 -6.56 -15.89 12.97
CA GLU A 298 -5.99 -15.76 14.31
C GLU A 298 -6.04 -17.11 15.02
N GLY A 299 -4.89 -17.76 15.15
CA GLY A 299 -4.72 -19.04 15.84
C GLY A 299 -4.22 -18.85 17.28
N LYS A 300 -4.77 -19.64 18.20
CA LYS A 300 -4.36 -19.72 19.59
C LYS A 300 -3.49 -20.97 19.78
N ILE A 301 -2.20 -20.79 20.01
CA ILE A 301 -1.23 -21.87 20.17
C ILE A 301 -0.76 -21.95 21.62
N ARG A 302 -0.60 -23.18 22.11
CA ARG A 302 -0.15 -23.44 23.49
C ARG A 302 1.31 -23.02 23.67
N PRO A 303 1.72 -22.53 24.85
CA PRO A 303 3.10 -22.16 25.13
C PRO A 303 4.11 -23.30 24.95
N SER A 304 3.69 -24.57 25.13
CA SER A 304 4.54 -25.74 24.89
C SER A 304 5.00 -25.91 23.44
N ASP A 305 4.24 -25.38 22.50
CA ASP A 305 4.40 -25.67 21.08
C ASP A 305 4.97 -24.46 20.30
N VAL A 306 5.06 -23.30 20.95
CA VAL A 306 5.55 -22.05 20.31
C VAL A 306 7.03 -22.09 19.91
N ALA A 307 7.85 -22.87 20.62
CA ALA A 307 9.30 -22.92 20.41
C ALA A 307 9.70 -23.37 18.97
N PHE A 308 8.81 -24.08 18.29
CA PHE A 308 9.04 -24.61 16.94
C PHE A 308 8.40 -23.76 15.85
N LEU A 309 7.67 -22.69 16.23
CA LEU A 309 7.00 -21.80 15.29
C LEU A 309 7.95 -20.73 14.78
N ARG A 310 7.86 -20.46 13.49
CA ARG A 310 8.57 -19.36 12.84
C ARG A 310 7.68 -18.72 11.78
N PRO A 311 7.80 -17.42 11.53
CA PRO A 311 7.17 -16.78 10.38
C PRO A 311 7.58 -17.48 9.07
N GLY A 312 6.65 -17.61 8.14
CA GLY A 312 6.86 -18.26 6.84
C GLY A 312 6.56 -19.77 6.80
N LEU A 313 6.26 -20.42 7.95
CA LEU A 313 5.88 -21.83 7.96
C LEU A 313 4.54 -22.04 7.23
N ALA A 314 4.45 -23.15 6.50
CA ALA A 314 3.21 -23.57 5.85
C ALA A 314 2.16 -23.95 6.90
N ALA A 315 0.96 -23.48 6.69
CA ALA A 315 -0.19 -23.78 7.55
C ALA A 315 -1.39 -24.22 6.72
N THR A 316 -2.22 -25.06 7.30
CA THR A 316 -3.50 -25.47 6.73
C THR A 316 -4.60 -25.08 7.70
N VAL A 317 -5.56 -24.29 7.21
CA VAL A 317 -6.71 -23.83 8.00
C VAL A 317 -7.92 -24.69 7.67
N LYS A 318 -8.46 -25.37 8.66
CA LYS A 318 -9.67 -26.21 8.57
C LYS A 318 -10.83 -25.45 9.18
N ILE A 319 -11.85 -25.18 8.39
CA ILE A 319 -13.02 -24.41 8.83
C ILE A 319 -14.02 -25.37 9.45
N THR A 320 -14.44 -25.11 10.67
CA THR A 320 -15.32 -26.02 11.43
C THR A 320 -16.71 -26.15 10.78
N ALA A 321 -17.16 -25.14 10.02
CA ALA A 321 -18.45 -25.16 9.35
C ALA A 321 -18.50 -26.10 8.12
N TYR A 322 -17.34 -26.54 7.61
CA TYR A 322 -17.22 -27.37 6.41
C TYR A 322 -16.48 -28.67 6.72
N ASP A 323 -16.95 -29.78 6.16
CA ASP A 323 -16.28 -31.08 6.33
C ASP A 323 -14.94 -31.09 5.60
N TYR A 324 -13.85 -31.18 6.36
CA TYR A 324 -12.49 -31.19 5.82
C TYR A 324 -12.23 -32.35 4.84
N ALA A 325 -12.87 -33.52 5.06
CA ALA A 325 -12.64 -34.68 4.20
C ALA A 325 -13.22 -34.48 2.80
N ILE A 326 -14.24 -33.62 2.68
CA ILE A 326 -14.93 -33.34 1.41
C ILE A 326 -14.36 -32.09 0.75
N TYR A 327 -14.20 -31.02 1.52
CA TYR A 327 -13.90 -29.67 1.01
C TYR A 327 -12.43 -29.27 1.14
N GLY A 328 -11.64 -30.07 1.92
CA GLY A 328 -10.25 -29.74 2.19
C GLY A 328 -10.11 -28.56 3.15
N GLY A 329 -8.93 -27.97 3.19
CA GLY A 329 -8.62 -26.78 3.99
C GLY A 329 -7.96 -25.69 3.16
N LEU A 330 -8.01 -24.46 3.65
CA LEU A 330 -7.29 -23.35 3.08
C LEU A 330 -5.80 -23.49 3.36
N LYS A 331 -4.99 -23.35 2.33
CA LYS A 331 -3.53 -23.23 2.48
C LYS A 331 -3.19 -21.80 2.85
N GLY A 332 -2.15 -21.65 3.64
CA GLY A 332 -1.66 -20.35 4.05
C GLY A 332 -0.27 -20.44 4.66
N ARG A 333 0.21 -19.31 5.16
CA ARG A 333 1.53 -19.19 5.80
C ARG A 333 1.42 -18.41 7.08
N VAL A 334 2.25 -18.78 8.06
CA VAL A 334 2.40 -18.01 9.30
C VAL A 334 3.02 -16.65 8.96
N GLU A 335 2.30 -15.57 9.19
CA GLU A 335 2.76 -14.21 8.95
C GLU A 335 3.40 -13.61 10.21
N HIS A 336 2.71 -13.76 11.34
CA HIS A 336 3.17 -13.16 12.59
C HIS A 336 2.88 -14.05 13.78
N ILE A 337 3.80 -14.02 14.75
CA ILE A 337 3.68 -14.71 16.05
C ILE A 337 3.79 -13.65 17.14
N SER A 338 2.85 -13.60 18.06
CA SER A 338 2.91 -12.65 19.19
C SER A 338 4.17 -12.87 20.01
N PRO A 339 4.90 -11.81 20.38
CA PRO A 339 6.10 -11.92 21.19
C PRO A 339 5.80 -12.30 22.65
N ASP A 340 4.56 -12.15 23.10
CA ASP A 340 4.11 -12.43 24.46
C ASP A 340 2.85 -13.26 24.48
N THR A 341 2.60 -13.92 25.63
CA THR A 341 1.40 -14.70 25.88
C THR A 341 0.21 -13.80 26.20
N LEU A 342 -0.95 -14.18 25.68
CA LEU A 342 -2.23 -13.55 25.96
C LEU A 342 -3.07 -14.44 26.86
N LYS A 343 -3.90 -13.84 27.70
CA LYS A 343 -4.90 -14.57 28.51
C LYS A 343 -6.19 -14.72 27.74
N ASP A 344 -6.82 -15.88 27.83
CA ASP A 344 -8.13 -16.11 27.21
C ASP A 344 -9.24 -15.68 28.19
N ASP A 345 -9.73 -14.45 28.04
CA ASP A 345 -10.78 -13.86 28.90
C ASP A 345 -12.07 -14.68 28.88
N GLN A 346 -12.37 -15.41 27.81
CA GLN A 346 -13.55 -16.25 27.69
C GLN A 346 -13.44 -17.52 28.55
N LYS A 347 -12.25 -18.07 28.73
CA LYS A 347 -11.99 -19.25 29.56
C LYS A 347 -11.69 -18.86 31.01
N ALA A 348 -11.16 -17.67 31.27
CA ALA A 348 -10.95 -17.15 32.61
C ALA A 348 -12.27 -17.04 33.42
N ALA A 349 -13.39 -16.72 32.76
CA ALA A 349 -14.73 -16.71 33.38
C ALA A 349 -15.23 -18.08 33.84
N SER A 350 -14.62 -19.20 33.38
CA SER A 350 -15.00 -20.58 33.75
C SER A 350 -14.17 -21.19 34.87
N GLY A 351 -13.34 -20.38 35.56
CA GLY A 351 -12.63 -20.80 36.79
C GLY A 351 -11.43 -21.74 36.59
N ARG A 352 -10.90 -21.85 35.36
CA ARG A 352 -9.64 -22.53 35.10
C ARG A 352 -8.52 -21.48 35.08
N PRO A 353 -7.63 -21.46 36.07
CA PRO A 353 -6.48 -20.58 36.05
C PRO A 353 -5.50 -21.06 34.96
N ASP A 354 -4.93 -20.08 34.21
CA ASP A 354 -3.76 -20.22 33.32
C ASP A 354 -3.92 -20.85 31.94
N ASP A 355 -4.98 -20.54 31.21
CA ASP A 355 -4.99 -20.76 29.76
C ASP A 355 -4.35 -19.54 29.04
N THR A 356 -3.03 -19.41 29.17
CA THR A 356 -2.25 -18.47 28.35
C THR A 356 -1.96 -19.10 26.99
N TYR A 357 -2.03 -18.30 25.93
CA TYR A 357 -1.75 -18.74 24.58
C TYR A 357 -0.90 -17.71 23.82
N TYR A 358 -0.18 -18.18 22.82
CA TYR A 358 0.44 -17.32 21.82
C TYR A 358 -0.49 -17.11 20.65
N ARG A 359 -0.69 -15.86 20.26
CA ARG A 359 -1.46 -15.51 19.08
C ARG A 359 -0.59 -15.65 17.83
N VAL A 360 -1.03 -16.48 16.91
CA VAL A 360 -0.39 -16.70 15.61
C VAL A 360 -1.33 -16.22 14.53
N LEU A 361 -0.83 -15.35 13.65
CA LEU A 361 -1.57 -14.87 12.49
C LEU A 361 -1.12 -15.66 11.27
N VAL A 362 -2.08 -16.30 10.61
CA VAL A 362 -1.87 -17.06 9.37
C VAL A 362 -2.61 -16.37 8.25
N LEU A 363 -1.87 -15.99 7.22
CA LEU A 363 -2.43 -15.42 5.99
C LEU A 363 -2.78 -16.57 5.04
N THR A 364 -4.03 -16.61 4.57
CA THR A 364 -4.49 -17.64 3.63
C THR A 364 -4.16 -17.24 2.19
N ASP A 365 -3.96 -18.22 1.32
CA ASP A 365 -3.70 -17.97 -0.11
C ASP A 365 -5.00 -17.63 -0.88
N SER A 366 -6.18 -17.95 -0.30
CA SER A 366 -7.50 -17.68 -0.90
C SER A 366 -8.55 -17.43 0.19
N SER A 367 -9.63 -16.77 -0.19
CA SER A 367 -10.80 -16.48 0.67
C SER A 367 -11.95 -17.46 0.49
N GLU A 368 -11.82 -18.44 -0.41
CA GLU A 368 -12.88 -19.37 -0.77
C GLU A 368 -12.36 -20.80 -0.80
N LEU A 369 -13.20 -21.76 -0.38
CA LEU A 369 -12.95 -23.18 -0.60
C LEU A 369 -13.62 -23.60 -1.90
N THR A 370 -12.85 -24.18 -2.82
CA THR A 370 -13.37 -24.70 -4.08
C THR A 370 -13.37 -26.21 -4.06
N ALA A 371 -14.55 -26.83 -4.07
CA ALA A 371 -14.69 -28.29 -4.18
C ALA A 371 -15.85 -28.65 -5.13
N GLY A 372 -15.58 -29.54 -6.07
CA GLY A 372 -16.60 -30.04 -7.00
C GLY A 372 -17.24 -28.96 -7.89
N GLY A 373 -16.51 -27.84 -8.18
CA GLY A 373 -17.02 -26.73 -9.01
C GLY A 373 -17.94 -25.77 -8.26
N LYS A 374 -18.11 -25.91 -6.94
CA LYS A 374 -18.81 -24.94 -6.10
C LYS A 374 -17.80 -24.16 -5.27
N SER A 375 -17.90 -22.84 -5.33
CA SER A 375 -17.17 -21.93 -4.43
C SER A 375 -17.98 -21.77 -3.14
N LEU A 376 -17.33 -21.98 -2.01
CA LEU A 376 -17.89 -21.80 -0.68
C LEU A 376 -17.22 -20.58 -0.04
N PRO A 377 -17.95 -19.45 0.07
CA PRO A 377 -17.40 -18.24 0.64
C PRO A 377 -17.17 -18.40 2.14
N ILE A 378 -16.04 -17.86 2.60
CA ILE A 378 -15.68 -17.88 4.01
C ILE A 378 -15.88 -16.48 4.57
N ILE A 379 -16.64 -16.40 5.66
CA ILE A 379 -17.02 -15.13 6.28
C ILE A 379 -16.14 -14.89 7.52
N PRO A 380 -15.59 -13.70 7.70
CA PRO A 380 -14.93 -13.31 8.95
C PRO A 380 -15.83 -13.60 10.16
N GLY A 381 -15.24 -14.13 11.23
CA GLY A 381 -15.97 -14.59 12.41
C GLY A 381 -16.17 -16.09 12.50
N MET A 382 -16.01 -16.85 11.42
CA MET A 382 -16.08 -18.31 11.45
C MET A 382 -14.96 -18.90 12.33
N VAL A 383 -15.30 -20.00 13.03
CA VAL A 383 -14.37 -20.77 13.82
C VAL A 383 -13.64 -21.77 12.92
N ALA A 384 -12.34 -21.89 13.14
CA ALA A 384 -11.47 -22.79 12.40
C ALA A 384 -10.47 -23.47 13.33
N SER A 385 -9.74 -24.46 12.83
CA SER A 385 -8.51 -24.96 13.43
C SER A 385 -7.36 -24.75 12.48
N VAL A 386 -6.20 -24.38 13.01
CA VAL A 386 -4.98 -24.19 12.23
C VAL A 386 -4.00 -25.32 12.52
N GLU A 387 -3.46 -25.92 11.45
CA GLU A 387 -2.40 -26.92 11.48
C GLU A 387 -1.14 -26.27 10.88
N ILE A 388 -0.15 -26.04 11.71
CA ILE A 388 1.13 -25.43 11.28
C ILE A 388 2.17 -26.53 11.17
N ARG A 389 2.82 -26.66 10.02
CA ARG A 389 3.91 -27.61 9.79
C ARG A 389 5.18 -27.08 10.44
N THR A 390 5.55 -27.66 11.57
CA THR A 390 6.70 -27.23 12.37
C THR A 390 8.01 -27.96 12.02
N GLY A 391 7.91 -29.13 11.38
CA GLY A 391 9.09 -29.89 10.99
C GLY A 391 8.77 -31.28 10.47
N GLU A 392 9.82 -32.07 10.28
CA GLU A 392 9.76 -33.49 9.91
C GLU A 392 10.54 -34.30 10.94
N LYS A 393 9.99 -35.40 11.39
CA LYS A 393 10.68 -36.37 12.26
C LYS A 393 10.65 -37.75 11.65
N THR A 394 11.71 -38.52 11.87
CA THR A 394 11.73 -39.94 11.43
C THR A 394 10.83 -40.76 12.32
N ILE A 395 10.23 -41.83 11.75
CA ILE A 395 9.39 -42.78 12.52
C ILE A 395 10.16 -43.36 13.69
N LEU A 396 11.46 -43.61 13.48
CA LEU A 396 12.35 -44.12 14.53
C LEU A 396 12.43 -43.17 15.74
N ASN A 397 12.58 -41.86 15.50
CA ASN A 397 12.60 -40.85 16.55
C ASN A 397 11.28 -40.76 17.27
N TYR A 398 10.16 -40.96 16.55
CA TYR A 398 8.82 -40.96 17.15
C TYR A 398 8.63 -42.14 18.10
N LEU A 399 9.04 -43.35 17.70
CA LEU A 399 8.98 -44.56 18.51
C LEU A 399 9.91 -44.53 19.72
N LEU A 400 11.10 -43.91 19.59
CA LEU A 400 12.06 -43.82 20.69
C LEU A 400 11.74 -42.71 21.71
N LYS A 401 10.91 -41.72 21.36
CA LYS A 401 10.57 -40.56 22.20
C LYS A 401 10.04 -40.98 23.60
N PRO A 402 9.11 -41.94 23.78
CA PRO A 402 8.65 -42.38 25.11
C PRO A 402 9.75 -43.04 25.91
N VAL A 403 10.64 -43.81 25.27
CA VAL A 403 11.77 -44.49 25.92
C VAL A 403 12.79 -43.49 26.45
N LEU A 404 13.09 -42.45 25.63
CA LEU A 404 13.98 -41.37 26.03
C LEU A 404 13.41 -40.54 27.16
N LYS A 405 12.09 -40.24 27.14
CA LYS A 405 11.40 -39.54 28.25
C LYS A 405 11.39 -40.36 29.52
N ALA A 406 11.19 -41.69 29.44
CA ALA A 406 11.25 -42.55 30.61
C ALA A 406 12.67 -42.50 31.26
N ARG A 407 13.72 -42.49 30.46
CA ARG A 407 15.10 -42.34 30.93
C ARG A 407 15.36 -41.02 31.68
N GLU A 408 14.74 -39.93 31.24
CA GLU A 408 14.85 -38.61 31.92
C GLU A 408 14.06 -38.61 33.25
N ALA A 409 12.91 -39.30 33.30
CA ALA A 409 12.10 -39.42 34.51
C ALA A 409 12.81 -40.20 35.64
N PHE A 410 13.74 -41.09 35.28
CA PHE A 410 14.59 -41.83 36.25
C PHE A 410 15.89 -41.06 36.65
N ARG A 411 16.05 -39.85 36.21
CA ARG A 411 17.18 -39.01 36.62
C ARG A 411 16.78 -38.28 37.90
N GLU A 412 17.12 -38.85 39.04
CA GLU A 412 16.99 -38.18 40.33
C GLU A 412 17.80 -36.88 40.33
N ARG A 413 17.21 -35.86 40.96
CA ARG A 413 17.86 -34.57 41.26
C ARG A 413 18.86 -34.72 42.40
#